data_68f1ba48b9a6b3e12c2eb849f450198b
#
_entry.id   68f1ba48b9a6b3e12c2eb849f450198b
#
_cell.length_a   1.000
_cell.length_b   1.000
_cell.length_c   1.000
_cell.angle_alpha   90.00
_cell.angle_beta   90.00
_cell.angle_gamma   90.00
#
_symmetry.space_group_name_H-M   'P 1'
#
loop_
_entity.id
_entity.type
_entity.pdbx_description
1 polymer ?
#
loop_
_entity_poly.entity_id
_entity_poly.type
_entity_poly.pdbx_seq_one_letter_code
_entity_poly.pdbx_strand_id
1 'polypeptide(L)'
;MAQDHLAAPTPLEEHRKLAAFAGEWSGEEVVYPSRWNAGGPATSHVLARIDLNGFYLIQDTRQMREGKESFATHGVFTYDREDRLYKLFWHDSLGYYPPSPASGGWTGKTLTLVRGSLRGNARRVYEVLDDNSYTIKIQFSPDAEGWADVLTGVYRRNN
;
A
#
# COMPACT_ATOMS: atom_id res chain seq x y z
N MET A 1 26.05 39.74 8.01
CA MET A 1 25.84 38.80 6.90
C MET A 1 24.48 38.15 7.11
N ALA A 2 23.59 38.30 6.16
CA ALA A 2 22.33 37.59 6.18
C ALA A 2 22.64 36.09 6.00
N GLN A 3 22.18 35.27 6.95
CA GLN A 3 22.18 33.82 6.72
C GLN A 3 21.13 33.54 5.66
N ASP A 4 21.55 33.05 4.50
CA ASP A 4 20.63 32.53 3.50
C ASP A 4 19.92 31.32 4.13
N HIS A 5 18.71 31.53 4.61
CA HIS A 5 17.85 30.46 5.06
C HIS A 5 17.36 29.71 3.81
N LEU A 6 17.82 28.48 3.66
CA LEU A 6 17.28 27.61 2.61
C LEU A 6 15.78 27.39 2.86
N ALA A 7 15.00 27.54 1.80
CA ALA A 7 13.57 27.25 1.88
C ALA A 7 13.35 25.78 2.28
N ALA A 8 12.31 25.53 3.09
CA ALA A 8 11.93 24.17 3.45
C ALA A 8 11.60 23.36 2.19
N PRO A 9 11.92 22.06 2.16
CA PRO A 9 11.56 21.21 1.03
C PRO A 9 10.05 21.19 0.81
N THR A 10 9.65 21.10 -0.46
CA THR A 10 8.25 20.92 -0.85
C THR A 10 8.07 19.58 -1.56
N PRO A 11 6.85 18.99 -1.52
CA PRO A 11 6.58 17.75 -2.22
C PRO A 11 6.88 17.85 -3.72
N LEU A 12 7.47 16.79 -4.26
CA LEU A 12 7.68 16.61 -5.68
C LEU A 12 6.40 16.10 -6.35
N GLU A 13 6.38 16.09 -7.68
CA GLU A 13 5.29 15.50 -8.44
C GLU A 13 5.06 14.02 -8.08
N GLU A 14 6.14 13.30 -7.81
CA GLU A 14 6.11 11.90 -7.39
C GLU A 14 5.35 11.72 -6.06
N HIS A 15 5.52 12.62 -5.10
CA HIS A 15 4.73 12.59 -3.86
C HIS A 15 3.25 12.82 -4.16
N ARG A 16 2.93 13.77 -5.06
CA ARG A 16 1.55 14.13 -5.40
C ARG A 16 0.79 13.00 -6.07
N LYS A 17 1.47 12.11 -6.80
CA LYS A 17 0.84 10.93 -7.41
C LYS A 17 0.17 10.00 -6.40
N LEU A 18 0.64 9.99 -5.15
CA LEU A 18 0.03 9.20 -4.09
C LEU A 18 -1.39 9.67 -3.73
N ALA A 19 -1.75 10.90 -4.09
CA ALA A 19 -3.09 11.43 -3.87
C ALA A 19 -4.20 10.63 -4.59
N ALA A 20 -3.85 9.84 -5.60
CA ALA A 20 -4.79 8.94 -6.27
C ALA A 20 -5.45 7.94 -5.30
N PHE A 21 -4.77 7.61 -4.20
CA PHE A 21 -5.26 6.67 -3.19
C PHE A 21 -5.87 7.36 -1.96
N ALA A 22 -5.84 8.68 -1.89
CA ALA A 22 -6.41 9.42 -0.77
C ALA A 22 -7.93 9.39 -0.81
N GLY A 23 -8.56 9.29 0.35
CA GLY A 23 -10.01 9.29 0.51
C GLY A 23 -10.51 8.12 1.34
N GLU A 24 -11.81 7.92 1.29
CA GLU A 24 -12.49 6.80 1.94
C GLU A 24 -12.97 5.82 0.87
N TRP A 25 -12.64 4.54 1.07
CA TRP A 25 -12.89 3.50 0.08
C TRP A 25 -13.54 2.27 0.69
N SER A 26 -14.41 1.63 -0.10
CA SER A 26 -14.95 0.30 0.20
C SER A 26 -14.35 -0.71 -0.76
N GLY A 27 -13.81 -1.80 -0.23
CA GLY A 27 -13.16 -2.85 -0.99
C GLY A 27 -13.93 -4.15 -0.98
N GLU A 28 -13.94 -4.82 -2.12
CA GLU A 28 -14.35 -6.22 -2.25
C GLU A 28 -13.10 -7.04 -2.54
N GLU A 29 -12.81 -7.99 -1.67
CA GLU A 29 -11.55 -8.73 -1.69
C GLU A 29 -11.76 -10.23 -1.80
N VAL A 30 -10.77 -10.90 -2.37
CA VAL A 30 -10.62 -12.34 -2.35
C VAL A 30 -9.32 -12.66 -1.62
N VAL A 31 -9.43 -13.39 -0.51
CA VAL A 31 -8.29 -13.94 0.21
C VAL A 31 -8.04 -15.34 -0.33
N TYR A 32 -6.81 -15.61 -0.76
CA TYR A 32 -6.46 -16.91 -1.32
C TYR A 32 -6.07 -17.90 -0.22
N PRO A 33 -6.38 -19.20 -0.40
CA PRO A 33 -6.02 -20.21 0.59
C PRO A 33 -4.51 -20.27 0.84
N SER A 34 -4.15 -20.49 2.09
CA SER A 34 -2.77 -20.69 2.52
C SER A 34 -2.76 -21.69 3.67
N ARG A 35 -1.55 -22.05 4.15
CA ARG A 35 -1.45 -22.91 5.35
C ARG A 35 -2.12 -22.30 6.60
N TRP A 36 -2.31 -20.98 6.61
CA TRP A 36 -2.84 -20.22 7.75
C TRP A 36 -4.31 -19.85 7.59
N ASN A 37 -4.87 -20.00 6.39
CA ASN A 37 -6.16 -19.44 6.06
C ASN A 37 -6.83 -20.26 4.94
N ALA A 38 -8.10 -20.59 5.16
CA ALA A 38 -8.89 -21.32 4.16
C ALA A 38 -9.22 -20.50 2.91
N GLY A 39 -9.00 -19.17 2.96
CA GLY A 39 -9.38 -18.27 1.88
C GLY A 39 -10.86 -17.92 1.88
N GLY A 40 -11.27 -17.14 0.91
CA GLY A 40 -12.67 -16.75 0.68
C GLY A 40 -12.85 -15.25 0.54
N PRO A 41 -14.11 -14.80 0.39
CA PRO A 41 -14.43 -13.39 0.21
C PRO A 41 -14.22 -12.58 1.48
N ALA A 42 -13.86 -11.32 1.31
CA ALA A 42 -13.75 -10.34 2.37
C ALA A 42 -14.18 -8.98 1.86
N THR A 43 -14.50 -8.08 2.77
CA THR A 43 -14.72 -6.67 2.46
C THR A 43 -13.76 -5.83 3.28
N SER A 44 -13.44 -4.63 2.78
CA SER A 44 -12.54 -3.72 3.49
C SER A 44 -13.07 -2.31 3.48
N HIS A 45 -12.77 -1.60 4.56
CA HIS A 45 -12.94 -0.16 4.67
C HIS A 45 -11.56 0.47 4.77
N VAL A 46 -11.28 1.42 3.88
CA VAL A 46 -9.98 2.08 3.79
C VAL A 46 -10.15 3.57 4.02
N LEU A 47 -9.36 4.11 4.93
CA LEU A 47 -9.20 5.55 5.13
C LEU A 47 -7.76 5.92 4.78
N ALA A 48 -7.59 6.81 3.82
CA ALA A 48 -6.27 7.24 3.38
C ALA A 48 -6.22 8.76 3.27
N ARG A 49 -5.15 9.36 3.76
CA ARG A 49 -4.95 10.81 3.74
C ARG A 49 -3.53 11.17 3.37
N ILE A 50 -3.40 12.29 2.68
CA ILE A 50 -2.11 12.95 2.51
C ILE A 50 -1.81 13.73 3.79
N ASP A 51 -0.62 13.59 4.32
CA ASP A 51 -0.22 14.15 5.61
C ASP A 51 1.25 14.61 5.60
N LEU A 52 1.70 15.19 6.70
CA LEU A 52 3.08 15.64 6.89
C LEU A 52 3.56 16.52 5.73
N ASN A 53 2.86 17.64 5.53
CA ASN A 53 3.14 18.63 4.47
C ASN A 53 3.08 18.09 3.04
N GLY A 54 2.32 17.01 2.81
CA GLY A 54 2.14 16.44 1.48
C GLY A 54 3.17 15.39 1.09
N PHE A 55 4.09 15.03 2.00
CA PHE A 55 5.13 14.05 1.72
C PHE A 55 4.67 12.60 1.87
N TYR A 56 3.60 12.36 2.61
CA TYR A 56 3.18 11.01 2.98
C TYR A 56 1.72 10.76 2.64
N LEU A 57 1.42 9.53 2.27
CA LEU A 57 0.07 8.97 2.27
C LEU A 57 -0.02 7.98 3.43
N ILE A 58 -0.94 8.21 4.35
CA ILE A 58 -1.18 7.32 5.47
C ILE A 58 -2.50 6.60 5.23
N GLN A 59 -2.47 5.27 5.25
CA GLN A 59 -3.60 4.43 4.90
C GLN A 59 -3.91 3.43 6.00
N ASP A 60 -5.13 3.48 6.51
CA ASP A 60 -5.67 2.54 7.48
C ASP A 60 -6.73 1.67 6.84
N THR A 61 -6.61 0.35 6.99
CA THR A 61 -7.55 -0.61 6.43
C THR A 61 -8.10 -1.53 7.50
N ARG A 62 -9.41 -1.76 7.46
CA ARG A 62 -10.12 -2.75 8.27
C ARG A 62 -10.77 -3.76 7.34
N GLN A 63 -10.35 -5.02 7.44
CA GLN A 63 -10.93 -6.12 6.67
C GLN A 63 -11.95 -6.86 7.50
N MET A 64 -13.08 -7.19 6.88
CA MET A 64 -14.18 -7.95 7.48
C MET A 64 -14.37 -9.26 6.74
N ARG A 65 -14.54 -10.33 7.49
CA ARG A 65 -14.91 -11.64 6.97
C ARG A 65 -16.02 -12.21 7.85
N GLU A 66 -17.09 -12.69 7.22
CA GLU A 66 -18.23 -13.27 7.94
C GLU A 66 -18.78 -12.35 9.05
N GLY A 67 -18.82 -11.03 8.77
CA GLY A 67 -19.33 -10.03 9.71
C GLY A 67 -18.40 -9.66 10.86
N LYS A 68 -17.14 -10.15 10.86
CA LYS A 68 -16.16 -9.88 11.91
C LYS A 68 -14.90 -9.26 11.33
N GLU A 69 -14.26 -8.37 12.10
CA GLU A 69 -12.94 -7.87 11.75
C GLU A 69 -11.92 -9.02 11.75
N SER A 70 -11.30 -9.25 10.62
CA SER A 70 -10.35 -10.34 10.41
C SER A 70 -8.90 -9.86 10.33
N PHE A 71 -8.68 -8.60 9.90
CA PHE A 71 -7.35 -8.09 9.64
C PHE A 71 -7.39 -6.57 9.62
N ALA A 72 -6.36 -5.95 10.17
CA ALA A 72 -6.22 -4.50 10.15
C ALA A 72 -4.80 -4.12 9.74
N THR A 73 -4.66 -3.02 9.00
CA THR A 73 -3.36 -2.56 8.51
C THR A 73 -3.19 -1.06 8.67
N HIS A 74 -1.93 -0.64 8.79
CA HIS A 74 -1.52 0.75 8.78
C HIS A 74 -0.33 0.88 7.83
N GLY A 75 -0.52 1.56 6.71
CA GLY A 75 0.51 1.76 5.70
C GLY A 75 0.96 3.22 5.66
N VAL A 76 2.26 3.44 5.54
CA VAL A 76 2.85 4.77 5.38
C VAL A 76 3.65 4.78 4.08
N PHE A 77 3.13 5.50 3.09
CA PHE A 77 3.72 5.61 1.75
C PHE A 77 4.43 6.95 1.62
N THR A 78 5.56 6.95 0.97
CA THR A 78 6.25 8.17 0.55
C THR A 78 7.09 7.92 -0.71
N TYR A 79 7.73 8.96 -1.19
CA TYR A 79 8.72 8.88 -2.26
C TYR A 79 10.07 9.33 -1.72
N ASP A 80 11.08 8.47 -1.87
CA ASP A 80 12.45 8.80 -1.49
C ASP A 80 13.15 9.45 -2.69
N ARG A 81 13.45 10.75 -2.56
CA ARG A 81 14.08 11.51 -3.64
C ARG A 81 15.55 11.15 -3.87
N GLU A 82 16.20 10.52 -2.89
CA GLU A 82 17.61 10.15 -3.00
C GLU A 82 17.79 8.92 -3.87
N ASP A 83 17.04 7.85 -3.59
CA ASP A 83 17.10 6.63 -4.40
C ASP A 83 16.04 6.58 -5.51
N ARG A 84 15.14 7.56 -5.56
CA ARG A 84 14.08 7.71 -6.57
C ARG A 84 13.11 6.53 -6.60
N LEU A 85 12.77 6.03 -5.43
CA LEU A 85 11.81 4.94 -5.25
C LEU A 85 10.69 5.34 -4.31
N TYR A 86 9.50 4.82 -4.58
CA TYR A 86 8.42 4.84 -3.62
C TYR A 86 8.71 3.83 -2.52
N LYS A 87 8.34 4.17 -1.29
CA LYS A 87 8.55 3.37 -0.09
C LYS A 87 7.21 3.18 0.62
N LEU A 88 6.98 1.98 1.11
CA LEU A 88 5.84 1.65 1.94
C LEU A 88 6.31 0.93 3.20
N PHE A 89 6.09 1.55 4.35
CA PHE A 89 6.16 0.87 5.64
C PHE A 89 4.79 0.32 5.98
N TRP A 90 4.72 -1.00 6.13
CA TRP A 90 3.48 -1.71 6.36
C TRP A 90 3.47 -2.32 7.75
N HIS A 91 2.42 -1.99 8.51
CA HIS A 91 2.13 -2.55 9.82
C HIS A 91 0.78 -3.24 9.77
N ASP A 92 0.65 -4.39 10.40
CA ASP A 92 -0.61 -5.12 10.39
C ASP A 92 -0.89 -5.86 11.70
N SER A 93 -2.10 -6.37 11.81
CA SER A 93 -2.58 -7.05 13.01
C SER A 93 -1.97 -8.45 13.23
N LEU A 94 -1.09 -8.93 12.35
CA LEU A 94 -0.28 -10.12 12.59
C LEU A 94 0.91 -9.81 13.50
N GLY A 95 1.28 -8.53 13.63
CA GLY A 95 2.29 -8.08 14.59
C GLY A 95 3.74 -8.28 14.19
N TYR A 96 4.00 -8.59 12.93
CA TYR A 96 5.37 -8.68 12.44
C TYR A 96 6.00 -7.29 12.30
N TYR A 97 7.19 -7.13 12.83
CA TYR A 97 7.95 -5.90 12.69
C TYR A 97 8.43 -5.74 11.22
N PRO A 98 8.17 -4.60 10.58
CA PRO A 98 8.67 -4.34 9.22
C PRO A 98 10.15 -3.90 9.29
N PRO A 99 11.12 -4.77 8.97
CA PRO A 99 12.54 -4.43 9.08
C PRO A 99 13.00 -3.45 7.99
N SER A 100 12.27 -3.38 6.90
CA SER A 100 12.55 -2.51 5.76
C SER A 100 11.27 -2.16 5.02
N PRO A 101 11.22 -1.05 4.28
CA PRO A 101 10.06 -0.74 3.46
C PRO A 101 9.99 -1.64 2.24
N ALA A 102 8.78 -1.81 1.70
CA ALA A 102 8.59 -2.22 0.32
C ALA A 102 8.98 -1.05 -0.59
N SER A 103 9.62 -1.33 -1.71
CA SER A 103 10.14 -0.29 -2.61
C SER A 103 9.75 -0.58 -4.05
N GLY A 104 9.58 0.47 -4.84
CA GLY A 104 9.27 0.33 -6.25
C GLY A 104 8.82 1.62 -6.91
N GLY A 105 8.03 1.50 -7.96
CA GLY A 105 7.62 2.65 -8.75
C GLY A 105 6.41 2.40 -9.64
N TRP A 106 6.05 3.44 -10.36
CA TRP A 106 4.96 3.43 -11.31
C TRP A 106 5.39 2.93 -12.68
N THR A 107 4.54 2.12 -13.30
CA THR A 107 4.55 1.82 -14.73
C THR A 107 3.15 2.12 -15.25
N GLY A 108 2.99 3.24 -15.98
CA GLY A 108 1.67 3.72 -16.34
C GLY A 108 0.83 4.03 -15.11
N LYS A 109 -0.31 3.37 -14.98
CA LYS A 109 -1.24 3.52 -13.84
C LYS A 109 -1.02 2.48 -12.73
N THR A 110 0.06 1.73 -12.79
CA THR A 110 0.34 0.64 -11.85
C THR A 110 1.54 0.97 -10.98
N LEU A 111 1.32 0.99 -9.67
CA LEU A 111 2.37 1.12 -8.66
C LEU A 111 2.71 -0.28 -8.13
N THR A 112 3.96 -0.70 -8.30
CA THR A 112 4.45 -1.99 -7.81
C THR A 112 5.50 -1.77 -6.75
N LEU A 113 5.31 -2.40 -5.59
CA LEU A 113 6.21 -2.31 -4.44
C LEU A 113 6.59 -3.72 -4.00
N VAL A 114 7.90 -3.96 -3.80
CA VAL A 114 8.43 -5.27 -3.41
C VAL A 114 9.27 -5.14 -2.16
N ARG A 115 9.10 -6.08 -1.23
CA ARG A 115 9.93 -6.21 -0.04
C ARG A 115 10.47 -7.63 0.05
N GLY A 116 11.79 -7.77 0.20
CA GLY A 116 12.44 -9.03 0.54
C GLY A 116 12.58 -9.20 2.06
N SER A 117 12.50 -10.44 2.54
CA SER A 117 12.77 -10.79 3.92
C SER A 117 13.32 -12.23 3.99
N LEU A 118 13.77 -12.65 5.18
CA LEU A 118 14.22 -14.02 5.41
C LEU A 118 13.10 -15.06 5.19
N ARG A 119 11.84 -14.62 5.25
CA ARG A 119 10.66 -15.47 5.03
C ARG A 119 10.27 -15.60 3.56
N GLY A 120 10.86 -14.76 2.70
CA GLY A 120 10.53 -14.65 1.28
C GLY A 120 10.20 -13.21 0.89
N ASN A 121 9.60 -13.05 -0.29
CA ASN A 121 9.33 -11.76 -0.90
C ASN A 121 7.84 -11.50 -0.96
N ALA A 122 7.44 -10.28 -0.61
CA ALA A 122 6.08 -9.79 -0.77
C ALA A 122 6.05 -8.72 -1.86
N ARG A 123 5.04 -8.77 -2.72
CA ARG A 123 4.82 -7.79 -3.78
C ARG A 123 3.40 -7.24 -3.68
N ARG A 124 3.28 -5.92 -3.75
CA ARG A 124 2.00 -5.22 -3.80
C ARG A 124 1.88 -4.50 -5.12
N VAL A 125 0.77 -4.73 -5.80
CA VAL A 125 0.48 -4.12 -7.11
C VAL A 125 -0.82 -3.34 -6.98
N TYR A 126 -0.73 -2.03 -7.14
CA TYR A 126 -1.88 -1.12 -7.11
C TYR A 126 -2.10 -0.60 -8.52
N GLU A 127 -3.30 -0.80 -9.07
CA GLU A 127 -3.65 -0.28 -10.39
C GLU A 127 -4.77 0.73 -10.26
N VAL A 128 -4.53 1.97 -10.66
CA VAL A 128 -5.55 3.02 -10.70
C VAL A 128 -6.39 2.83 -11.97
N LEU A 129 -7.68 2.54 -11.79
CA LEU A 129 -8.60 2.36 -12.90
C LEU A 129 -9.16 3.70 -13.39
N ASP A 130 -9.61 4.52 -12.46
CA ASP A 130 -10.13 5.86 -12.68
C ASP A 130 -10.05 6.68 -11.38
N ASP A 131 -10.65 7.87 -11.33
CA ASP A 131 -10.62 8.73 -10.15
C ASP A 131 -11.35 8.14 -8.93
N ASN A 132 -12.18 7.12 -9.13
CA ASN A 132 -13.05 6.55 -8.11
C ASN A 132 -12.83 5.06 -7.85
N SER A 133 -11.83 4.45 -8.48
CA SER A 133 -11.56 3.02 -8.29
C SER A 133 -10.10 2.65 -8.55
N TYR A 134 -9.62 1.70 -7.77
CA TYR A 134 -8.33 1.05 -7.97
C TYR A 134 -8.39 -0.42 -7.55
N THR A 135 -7.45 -1.20 -8.02
CA THR A 135 -7.29 -2.60 -7.60
C THR A 135 -6.02 -2.78 -6.80
N ILE A 136 -6.00 -3.79 -5.96
CA ILE A 136 -4.80 -4.26 -5.28
C ILE A 136 -4.61 -5.75 -5.54
N LYS A 137 -3.35 -6.15 -5.67
CA LYS A 137 -2.92 -7.52 -5.68
C LYS A 137 -1.73 -7.66 -4.74
N ILE A 138 -1.84 -8.53 -3.75
CA ILE A 138 -0.75 -8.87 -2.84
C ILE A 138 -0.30 -10.27 -3.19
N GLN A 139 1.01 -10.42 -3.42
CA GLN A 139 1.61 -11.67 -3.84
C GLN A 139 2.80 -12.02 -2.95
N PHE A 140 3.08 -13.30 -2.86
CA PHE A 140 4.23 -13.83 -2.14
C PHE A 140 5.04 -14.75 -3.03
N SER A 141 6.36 -14.71 -2.86
CA SER A 141 7.29 -15.63 -3.52
C SER A 141 8.42 -15.99 -2.58
N PRO A 142 8.73 -17.28 -2.39
CA PRO A 142 9.89 -17.68 -1.59
C PRO A 142 11.25 -17.33 -2.24
N ASP A 143 11.30 -17.25 -3.56
CA ASP A 143 12.54 -17.11 -4.35
C ASP A 143 12.57 -15.89 -5.29
N ALA A 144 11.52 -15.04 -5.30
CA ALA A 144 11.30 -13.92 -6.22
C ALA A 144 11.14 -14.31 -7.70
N GLU A 145 11.01 -15.59 -8.02
CA GLU A 145 10.81 -16.09 -9.39
C GLU A 145 9.37 -16.48 -9.66
N GLY A 146 8.73 -17.23 -8.75
CA GLY A 146 7.32 -17.61 -8.84
C GLY A 146 6.48 -16.87 -7.82
N TRP A 147 5.44 -16.13 -8.27
CA TRP A 147 4.58 -15.33 -7.42
C TRP A 147 3.19 -15.94 -7.30
N ALA A 148 2.72 -16.12 -6.06
CA ALA A 148 1.38 -16.61 -5.76
C ALA A 148 0.53 -15.47 -5.19
N ASP A 149 -0.73 -15.39 -5.63
CA ASP A 149 -1.67 -14.42 -5.08
C ASP A 149 -2.02 -14.77 -3.64
N VAL A 150 -1.95 -13.77 -2.76
CA VAL A 150 -2.37 -13.84 -1.36
C VAL A 150 -3.71 -13.15 -1.17
N LEU A 151 -3.90 -12.02 -1.85
CA LEU A 151 -5.11 -11.23 -1.81
C LEU A 151 -5.25 -10.44 -3.10
N THR A 152 -6.48 -10.35 -3.61
CA THR A 152 -6.86 -9.41 -4.66
C THR A 152 -8.07 -8.62 -4.20
N GLY A 153 -8.18 -7.37 -4.63
CA GLY A 153 -9.30 -6.52 -4.25
C GLY A 153 -9.59 -5.43 -5.26
N VAL A 154 -10.84 -5.00 -5.26
CA VAL A 154 -11.32 -3.81 -6.01
C VAL A 154 -11.87 -2.82 -5.01
N TYR A 155 -11.38 -1.59 -5.05
CA TYR A 155 -11.75 -0.53 -4.12
C TYR A 155 -12.46 0.59 -4.87
N ARG A 156 -13.59 1.01 -4.30
CA ARG A 156 -14.40 2.10 -4.85
C ARG A 156 -14.50 3.21 -3.83
N ARG A 157 -14.36 4.45 -4.30
CA ARG A 157 -14.46 5.63 -3.45
C ARG A 157 -15.88 5.76 -2.89
N ASN A 158 -15.98 5.97 -1.59
CA ASN A 158 -17.25 6.31 -0.94
C ASN A 158 -17.60 7.78 -1.24
N ASN A 159 -18.87 8.03 -1.46
CA ASN A 159 -19.39 9.38 -1.71
C ASN A 159 -19.70 10.09 -0.40
#